data_3fa8dc507a938544e8f670eec190de6d
#
_entry.id   3fa8dc507a938544e8f670eec190de6d
#
_cell.length_a   1.000
_cell.length_b   1.000
_cell.length_c   1.000
_cell.angle_alpha   90.00
_cell.angle_beta   90.00
_cell.angle_gamma   90.00
#
_symmetry.space_group_name_H-M   'P 1'
#
loop_
_entity.id
_entity.type
_entity.pdbx_description
1 polymer ?
#
loop_
_entity_poly.entity_id
_entity_poly.type
_entity_poly.pdbx_seq_one_letter_code
_entity_poly.pdbx_strand_id
1 'polypeptide(L)'
;AKRIEAGKDVMLIALTQSPITAQQFFEWDEKLQKDEILVREIIDIDTNYMEDESTGPSAKQRNSGETDKNEESTGDDDEFNPTLAAMETEIKPKILKTVNSLTKEYKKLIKYQKEKLDCVLKSIIFSTAKEKGYEKIITNVLENIKSLQLSPSILEELVQKHYVENKKIVSLEGNLLRLAMNQKIPRNEFIKFYIGNEINPNLKKFLDTNPMWKKFFSNNKEEFKNIRERLIDISHKLGISVTDYKKIVSRVQKGEKESRIAKKEMVEANLRLVISIAKKYTNRGLQFLD
;
A
#
# COMPACT_ATOMS: atom_id res chain seq x y z
N ALA A 1 -5.60 -2.89 18.95
CA ALA A 1 -4.48 -2.19 18.34
C ALA A 1 -3.61 -3.14 17.49
N LYS A 2 -2.92 -4.14 18.04
CA LYS A 2 -1.96 -5.04 17.32
C LYS A 2 -2.50 -5.64 16.01
N ARG A 3 -3.78 -6.06 15.95
CA ARG A 3 -4.38 -6.60 14.72
C ARG A 3 -4.61 -5.53 13.65
N ILE A 4 -4.88 -4.29 14.05
CA ILE A 4 -5.02 -3.15 13.14
C ILE A 4 -3.66 -2.81 12.53
N GLU A 5 -2.62 -2.77 13.35
CA GLU A 5 -1.24 -2.53 12.94
C GLU A 5 -0.73 -3.62 12.00
N ALA A 6 -0.96 -4.90 12.36
CA ALA A 6 -0.62 -6.02 11.48
C ALA A 6 -1.30 -5.93 10.10
N GLY A 7 -2.58 -5.52 10.06
CA GLY A 7 -3.28 -5.29 8.79
C GLY A 7 -2.69 -4.12 7.98
N LYS A 8 -2.31 -3.02 8.66
CA LYS A 8 -1.60 -1.89 8.02
C LYS A 8 -0.23 -2.31 7.50
N ASP A 9 0.52 -3.11 8.26
CA ASP A 9 1.83 -3.61 7.84
C ASP A 9 1.75 -4.47 6.57
N VAL A 10 0.79 -5.39 6.51
CA VAL A 10 0.56 -6.21 5.31
C VAL A 10 0.25 -5.32 4.10
N MET A 11 -0.55 -4.28 4.30
CA MET A 11 -0.89 -3.32 3.26
C MET A 11 0.35 -2.51 2.81
N LEU A 12 1.15 -1.99 3.75
CA LEU A 12 2.38 -1.27 3.47
C LEU A 12 3.39 -2.13 2.70
N ILE A 13 3.63 -3.38 3.14
CA ILE A 13 4.52 -4.31 2.45
C ILE A 13 4.08 -4.54 1.00
N ALA A 14 2.78 -4.60 0.74
CA ALA A 14 2.29 -4.74 -0.62
C ALA A 14 2.45 -3.45 -1.44
N LEU A 15 2.15 -2.28 -0.85
CA LEU A 15 2.30 -0.98 -1.50
C LEU A 15 3.76 -0.66 -1.86
N THR A 16 4.72 -1.03 -1.00
CA THR A 16 6.16 -0.79 -1.28
C THR A 16 6.64 -1.49 -2.55
N GLN A 17 6.03 -2.59 -2.93
CA GLN A 17 6.38 -3.35 -4.14
C GLN A 17 5.77 -2.76 -5.41
N SER A 18 4.89 -1.77 -5.30
CA SER A 18 4.14 -1.24 -6.43
C SER A 18 4.87 -0.10 -7.14
N PRO A 19 4.98 -0.13 -8.48
CA PRO A 19 5.51 0.98 -9.26
C PRO A 19 4.66 2.25 -9.17
N ILE A 20 3.36 2.13 -8.93
CA ILE A 20 2.46 3.28 -8.73
C ILE A 20 2.88 4.06 -7.47
N THR A 21 3.19 3.36 -6.40
CA THR A 21 3.72 3.96 -5.17
C THR A 21 5.06 4.65 -5.44
N ALA A 22 5.95 4.01 -6.21
CA ALA A 22 7.23 4.61 -6.58
C ALA A 22 7.05 5.91 -7.37
N GLN A 23 6.12 5.95 -8.34
CA GLN A 23 5.81 7.17 -9.10
C GLN A 23 5.30 8.28 -8.19
N GLN A 24 4.46 7.94 -7.21
CA GLN A 24 3.96 8.91 -6.25
C GLN A 24 5.08 9.49 -5.38
N PHE A 25 6.05 8.67 -4.95
CA PHE A 25 7.22 9.17 -4.22
C PHE A 25 8.10 10.08 -5.08
N PHE A 26 8.23 9.83 -6.38
CA PHE A 26 8.94 10.74 -7.29
C PHE A 26 8.24 12.10 -7.41
N GLU A 27 6.90 12.10 -7.53
CA GLU A 27 6.12 13.33 -7.55
C GLU A 27 6.23 14.10 -6.23
N TRP A 28 6.20 13.42 -5.09
CA TRP A 28 6.37 14.07 -3.79
C TRP A 28 7.77 14.65 -3.61
N ASP A 29 8.82 13.94 -4.04
CA ASP A 29 10.19 14.43 -3.98
C ASP A 29 10.33 15.74 -4.77
N GLU A 30 9.83 15.79 -6.00
CA GLU A 30 9.84 17.01 -6.83
C GLU A 30 9.05 18.17 -6.21
N LYS A 31 7.84 17.90 -5.70
CA LYS A 31 6.98 18.91 -5.10
C LYS A 31 7.50 19.42 -3.76
N LEU A 32 8.08 18.54 -2.93
CA LEU A 32 8.74 18.94 -1.68
C LEU A 32 9.98 19.81 -1.91
N GLN A 33 10.76 19.51 -2.97
CA GLN A 33 11.93 20.33 -3.35
C GLN A 33 11.54 21.71 -3.88
N LYS A 34 10.34 21.85 -4.46
CA LYS A 34 9.78 23.10 -4.95
C LYS A 34 8.93 23.85 -3.91
N ASP A 35 8.80 23.31 -2.70
CA ASP A 35 7.91 23.81 -1.65
C ASP A 35 6.44 23.95 -2.08
N GLU A 36 5.99 23.12 -3.04
CA GLU A 36 4.61 23.09 -3.52
C GLU A 36 3.67 22.30 -2.59
N ILE A 37 4.21 21.38 -1.79
CA ILE A 37 3.48 20.56 -0.82
C ILE A 37 4.15 20.65 0.55
N LEU A 38 3.34 20.74 1.60
CA LEU A 38 3.80 20.73 2.98
C LEU A 38 4.07 19.30 3.44
N VAL A 39 5.08 19.13 4.30
CA VAL A 39 5.46 17.82 4.83
C VAL A 39 4.31 17.17 5.59
N ARG A 40 3.52 17.95 6.32
CA ARG A 40 2.32 17.51 7.08
C ARG A 40 1.22 16.89 6.22
N GLU A 41 1.21 17.15 4.92
CA GLU A 41 0.23 16.54 4.02
C GLU A 41 0.58 15.08 3.71
N ILE A 42 1.86 14.72 3.77
CA ILE A 42 2.36 13.38 3.43
C ILE A 42 2.51 12.50 4.66
N ILE A 43 3.01 13.06 5.76
CA ILE A 43 3.37 12.31 6.96
C ILE A 43 2.53 12.73 8.17
N ASP A 44 2.50 11.84 9.16
CA ASP A 44 1.97 12.13 10.48
C ASP A 44 3.08 12.79 11.33
N ILE A 45 2.99 14.12 11.49
CA ILE A 45 4.01 14.91 12.18
C ILE A 45 4.06 14.55 13.67
N ASP A 46 2.91 14.38 14.31
CA ASP A 46 2.84 14.13 15.75
C ASP A 46 3.58 12.82 16.11
N THR A 47 3.34 11.77 15.34
CA THR A 47 4.00 10.47 15.54
C THR A 47 5.49 10.54 15.25
N ASN A 48 5.91 11.23 14.19
CA ASN A 48 7.32 11.40 13.85
C ASN A 48 8.09 12.23 14.88
N TYR A 49 7.44 13.28 15.40
CA TYR A 49 8.05 14.14 16.41
C TYR A 49 8.25 13.41 17.76
N MET A 50 7.24 12.63 18.20
CA MET A 50 7.34 11.82 19.41
C MET A 50 8.41 10.74 19.32
N GLU A 51 8.61 10.10 18.17
CA GLU A 51 9.68 9.11 17.96
C GLU A 51 11.07 9.77 18.02
N ASP A 52 11.22 10.96 17.49
CA ASP A 52 12.49 11.70 17.49
C ASP A 52 12.88 12.17 18.91
N GLU A 53 11.91 12.65 19.71
CA GLU A 53 12.12 12.96 21.12
C GLU A 53 12.50 11.73 21.94
N SER A 54 11.92 10.57 21.66
CA SER A 54 12.22 9.33 22.39
C SER A 54 13.62 8.77 22.10
N THR A 55 14.18 9.07 20.92
CA THR A 55 15.50 8.58 20.48
C THR A 55 16.61 9.63 20.54
N GLY A 56 16.27 10.91 20.76
CA GLY A 56 17.23 12.02 20.79
C GLY A 56 18.00 12.15 22.13
N PRO A 57 19.14 12.88 22.14
CA PRO A 57 19.94 13.09 23.33
C PRO A 57 19.21 13.82 24.46
N SER A 58 18.10 14.50 24.18
CA SER A 58 17.25 15.15 25.21
C SER A 58 16.49 14.17 26.10
N ALA A 59 16.27 12.93 25.68
CA ALA A 59 15.60 11.90 26.47
C ALA A 59 16.43 11.44 27.70
N LYS A 60 17.74 11.63 27.65
CA LYS A 60 18.64 11.26 28.76
C LYS A 60 18.66 12.28 29.93
N GLN A 61 18.18 13.50 29.71
CA GLN A 61 18.18 14.53 30.77
C GLN A 61 16.90 14.57 31.62
N ARG A 62 15.81 13.94 31.19
CA ARG A 62 14.54 13.96 31.94
C ARG A 62 14.34 12.80 32.93
N ASN A 63 15.20 11.76 32.91
CA ASN A 63 15.11 10.62 33.85
C ASN A 63 16.00 10.73 35.11
N SER A 64 16.61 11.89 35.38
CA SER A 64 17.44 12.09 36.56
C SER A 64 17.04 13.34 37.37
N GLY A 65 15.80 13.35 37.86
CA GLY A 65 15.33 14.50 38.64
C GLY A 65 14.02 14.25 39.37
N GLU A 66 13.93 13.17 40.15
CA GLU A 66 13.04 13.15 41.31
C GLU A 66 13.76 13.82 42.46
N THR A 67 13.33 15.01 42.84
CA THR A 67 13.30 15.48 44.24
C THR A 67 12.48 16.75 44.37
N ASP A 68 11.41 16.62 45.14
CA ASP A 68 10.71 17.64 45.93
C ASP A 68 11.17 19.12 45.82
N LYS A 69 10.22 19.99 45.45
CA LYS A 69 9.80 21.10 46.33
C LYS A 69 8.62 21.85 45.75
N ASN A 70 7.58 21.98 46.56
CA ASN A 70 6.52 22.96 46.47
C ASN A 70 7.08 24.36 46.24
N GLU A 71 6.54 25.04 45.20
CA GLU A 71 6.27 26.47 45.25
C GLU A 71 5.27 26.84 44.17
N GLU A 72 4.17 27.48 44.63
CA GLU A 72 3.15 28.13 43.78
C GLU A 72 3.81 29.18 42.89
N SER A 73 3.66 29.03 41.59
CA SER A 73 3.71 30.17 40.66
C SER A 73 2.75 29.93 39.49
N THR A 74 1.71 30.73 39.50
CA THR A 74 0.79 31.01 38.43
C THR A 74 1.53 31.56 37.22
N GLY A 75 1.28 30.96 36.00
CA GLY A 75 1.58 31.58 34.71
C GLY A 75 2.72 30.91 33.95
N ASP A 76 2.34 30.43 32.77
CA ASP A 76 3.13 29.92 31.66
C ASP A 76 3.12 28.40 31.44
N ASP A 77 1.92 27.83 31.33
CA ASP A 77 1.77 26.48 30.76
C ASP A 77 1.76 26.47 29.19
N ASP A 78 2.00 27.63 28.55
CA ASP A 78 1.99 27.77 27.07
C ASP A 78 3.36 27.58 26.39
N GLU A 79 4.46 27.40 27.15
CA GLU A 79 5.83 27.34 26.58
C GLU A 79 6.26 25.95 26.08
N PHE A 80 5.47 24.89 26.27
CA PHE A 80 5.92 23.53 25.97
C PHE A 80 5.22 22.81 24.81
N ASN A 81 4.30 23.47 24.08
CA ASN A 81 3.74 22.92 22.84
C ASN A 81 4.33 23.68 21.65
N PRO A 82 5.38 23.13 20.99
CA PRO A 82 5.88 23.72 19.75
C PRO A 82 4.77 23.79 18.75
N THR A 83 4.62 24.94 18.08
CA THR A 83 3.61 25.09 17.03
C THR A 83 3.86 24.08 15.92
N LEU A 84 2.82 23.53 15.29
CA LEU A 84 2.91 22.58 14.17
C LEU A 84 3.92 23.03 13.10
N ALA A 85 4.01 24.34 12.84
CA ALA A 85 4.97 24.91 11.90
C ALA A 85 6.43 24.76 12.38
N ALA A 86 6.69 24.88 13.68
CA ALA A 86 8.03 24.69 14.24
C ALA A 86 8.45 23.22 14.16
N MET A 87 7.56 22.28 14.50
CA MET A 87 7.80 20.84 14.35
C MET A 87 8.09 20.47 12.89
N GLU A 88 7.33 21.03 11.93
CA GLU A 88 7.51 20.79 10.50
C GLU A 88 8.88 21.26 10.02
N THR A 89 9.32 22.45 10.43
CA THR A 89 10.64 22.99 10.03
C THR A 89 11.80 22.16 10.58
N GLU A 90 11.67 21.59 11.76
CA GLU A 90 12.68 20.72 12.38
C GLU A 90 12.78 19.36 11.70
N ILE A 91 11.63 18.75 11.38
CA ILE A 91 11.58 17.41 10.76
C ILE A 91 11.87 17.44 9.25
N LYS A 92 11.54 18.54 8.56
CA LYS A 92 11.68 18.68 7.10
C LYS A 92 13.03 18.20 6.53
N PRO A 93 14.21 18.58 7.07
CA PRO A 93 15.50 18.14 6.52
C PRO A 93 15.72 16.63 6.65
N LYS A 94 15.19 15.99 7.69
CA LYS A 94 15.28 14.54 7.90
C LYS A 94 14.43 13.80 6.88
N ILE A 95 13.20 14.27 6.67
CA ILE A 95 12.26 13.69 5.70
C ILE A 95 12.75 13.84 4.27
N LEU A 96 13.25 15.00 3.88
CA LEU A 96 13.86 15.21 2.56
C LEU A 96 14.99 14.21 2.29
N LYS A 97 15.86 13.96 3.28
CA LYS A 97 16.93 12.96 3.15
C LYS A 97 16.37 11.54 2.95
N THR A 98 15.34 11.17 3.72
CA THR A 98 14.70 9.84 3.62
C THR A 98 13.97 9.67 2.29
N VAL A 99 13.23 10.69 1.84
CA VAL A 99 12.53 10.67 0.54
C VAL A 99 13.53 10.58 -0.61
N ASN A 100 14.63 11.35 -0.58
CA ASN A 100 15.70 11.24 -1.57
C ASN A 100 16.36 9.85 -1.59
N SER A 101 16.55 9.21 -0.44
CA SER A 101 17.05 7.83 -0.35
C SER A 101 16.06 6.85 -0.97
N LEU A 102 14.77 6.98 -0.63
CA LEU A 102 13.69 6.18 -1.21
C LEU A 102 13.61 6.31 -2.72
N THR A 103 13.72 7.52 -3.24
CA THR A 103 13.70 7.80 -4.69
C THR A 103 14.83 7.06 -5.42
N LYS A 104 16.03 7.02 -4.83
CA LYS A 104 17.18 6.29 -5.39
C LYS A 104 16.94 4.77 -5.38
N GLU A 105 16.39 4.24 -4.30
CA GLU A 105 16.09 2.80 -4.17
C GLU A 105 14.93 2.39 -5.09
N TYR A 106 13.90 3.20 -5.21
CA TYR A 106 12.81 2.97 -6.14
C TYR A 106 13.25 2.98 -7.61
N LYS A 107 14.19 3.84 -8.01
CA LYS A 107 14.79 3.80 -9.35
C LYS A 107 15.45 2.45 -9.64
N LYS A 108 16.14 1.88 -8.65
CA LYS A 108 16.72 0.53 -8.76
C LYS A 108 15.64 -0.54 -8.84
N LEU A 109 14.63 -0.47 -7.98
CA LEU A 109 13.50 -1.40 -7.93
C LEU A 109 12.75 -1.48 -9.27
N ILE A 110 12.40 -0.33 -9.84
CA ILE A 110 11.73 -0.24 -11.14
C ILE A 110 12.57 -0.87 -12.25
N LYS A 111 13.89 -0.68 -12.22
CA LYS A 111 14.79 -1.30 -13.19
C LYS A 111 14.72 -2.83 -13.12
N TYR A 112 14.78 -3.41 -11.91
CA TYR A 112 14.62 -4.84 -11.73
C TYR A 112 13.24 -5.35 -12.15
N GLN A 113 12.19 -4.60 -11.87
CA GLN A 113 10.82 -4.94 -12.25
C GLN A 113 10.63 -4.96 -13.77
N LYS A 114 11.20 -3.97 -14.48
CA LYS A 114 11.21 -3.94 -15.95
C LYS A 114 11.97 -5.13 -16.54
N GLU A 115 13.15 -5.44 -16.01
CA GLU A 115 13.91 -6.61 -16.45
C GLU A 115 13.12 -7.91 -16.21
N LYS A 116 12.43 -8.03 -15.08
CA LYS A 116 11.56 -9.17 -14.78
C LYS A 116 10.38 -9.26 -15.75
N LEU A 117 9.75 -8.14 -16.07
CA LEU A 117 8.67 -8.07 -17.06
C LEU A 117 9.16 -8.54 -18.45
N ASP A 118 10.34 -8.06 -18.88
CA ASP A 118 10.94 -8.47 -20.15
C ASP A 118 11.25 -9.97 -20.18
N CYS A 119 11.70 -10.53 -19.06
CA CYS A 119 11.90 -11.98 -18.94
C CYS A 119 10.59 -12.75 -19.07
N VAL A 120 9.52 -12.29 -18.46
CA VAL A 120 8.18 -12.92 -18.58
C VAL A 120 7.67 -12.84 -20.02
N LEU A 121 7.81 -11.70 -20.69
CA LEU A 121 7.39 -11.51 -22.07
C LEU A 121 8.18 -12.37 -23.07
N LYS A 122 9.46 -12.66 -22.76
CA LYS A 122 10.34 -13.53 -23.56
C LYS A 122 10.30 -14.99 -23.13
N SER A 123 9.53 -15.34 -22.08
CA SER A 123 9.50 -16.68 -21.47
C SER A 123 10.89 -17.15 -20.98
N ILE A 124 11.72 -16.23 -20.50
CA ILE A 124 13.04 -16.49 -19.92
C ILE A 124 12.90 -16.52 -18.39
N ILE A 125 13.59 -17.46 -17.75
CA ILE A 125 13.61 -17.55 -16.27
C ILE A 125 14.45 -16.38 -15.71
N PHE A 126 13.89 -15.65 -14.73
CA PHE A 126 14.63 -14.61 -14.03
C PHE A 126 15.72 -15.20 -13.15
N SER A 127 16.91 -14.60 -13.13
CA SER A 127 18.05 -15.12 -12.37
C SER A 127 17.82 -15.05 -10.86
N THR A 128 18.09 -16.15 -10.14
CA THR A 128 17.95 -16.24 -8.67
C THR A 128 18.85 -15.25 -7.91
N ALA A 129 20.02 -14.90 -8.47
CA ALA A 129 20.89 -13.89 -7.89
C ALA A 129 20.24 -12.48 -7.93
N LYS A 130 19.55 -12.16 -9.03
CA LYS A 130 18.79 -10.90 -9.17
C LYS A 130 17.56 -10.89 -8.26
N GLU A 131 16.92 -12.03 -8.02
CA GLU A 131 15.80 -12.16 -7.10
C GLU A 131 16.17 -11.79 -5.67
N LYS A 132 17.30 -12.30 -5.17
CA LYS A 132 17.83 -11.92 -3.84
C LYS A 132 18.18 -10.43 -3.74
N GLY A 133 18.70 -9.84 -4.83
CA GLY A 133 18.96 -8.40 -4.91
C GLY A 133 17.66 -7.58 -4.84
N TYR A 134 16.62 -8.03 -5.53
CA TYR A 134 15.29 -7.44 -5.51
C TYR A 134 14.66 -7.47 -4.12
N GLU A 135 14.72 -8.61 -3.41
CA GLU A 135 14.21 -8.76 -2.05
C GLU A 135 14.89 -7.81 -1.06
N LYS A 136 16.23 -7.66 -1.14
CA LYS A 136 16.96 -6.71 -0.29
C LYS A 136 16.51 -5.27 -0.50
N ILE A 137 16.31 -4.86 -1.75
CA ILE A 137 15.84 -3.50 -2.06
C ILE A 137 14.42 -3.28 -1.49
N ILE A 138 13.54 -4.27 -1.62
CA ILE A 138 12.19 -4.19 -1.04
C ILE A 138 12.25 -4.01 0.48
N THR A 139 13.13 -4.74 1.17
CA THR A 139 13.29 -4.62 2.61
C THR A 139 13.77 -3.22 3.01
N ASN A 140 14.78 -2.69 2.33
CA ASN A 140 15.28 -1.34 2.59
C ASN A 140 14.20 -0.27 2.33
N VAL A 141 13.47 -0.38 1.22
CA VAL A 141 12.36 0.53 0.90
C VAL A 141 11.28 0.46 1.98
N LEU A 142 10.93 -0.73 2.45
CA LEU A 142 9.95 -0.92 3.52
C LEU A 142 10.37 -0.25 4.83
N GLU A 143 11.62 -0.42 5.24
CA GLU A 143 12.17 0.21 6.45
C GLU A 143 12.12 1.73 6.36
N ASN A 144 12.53 2.29 5.21
CA ASN A 144 12.47 3.73 4.97
C ASN A 144 11.03 4.28 4.96
N ILE A 145 10.07 3.55 4.36
CA ILE A 145 8.65 3.97 4.38
C ILE A 145 8.06 3.88 5.78
N LYS A 146 8.41 2.84 6.53
CA LYS A 146 7.97 2.73 7.93
C LYS A 146 8.50 3.89 8.78
N SER A 147 9.75 4.30 8.57
CA SER A 147 10.35 5.44 9.27
C SER A 147 9.70 6.78 8.92
N LEU A 148 9.03 6.90 7.77
CA LEU A 148 8.32 8.12 7.36
C LEU A 148 6.95 8.30 8.02
N GLN A 149 6.35 7.25 8.59
CA GLN A 149 5.03 7.32 9.23
C GLN A 149 4.00 8.05 8.35
N LEU A 150 3.68 7.47 7.18
CA LEU A 150 2.74 8.08 6.23
C LEU A 150 1.37 8.34 6.86
N SER A 151 0.77 9.48 6.54
CA SER A 151 -0.57 9.83 7.02
C SER A 151 -1.62 8.83 6.53
N PRO A 152 -2.67 8.54 7.34
CA PRO A 152 -3.72 7.60 6.95
C PRO A 152 -4.45 8.01 5.66
N SER A 153 -4.63 9.30 5.41
CA SER A 153 -5.27 9.84 4.20
C SER A 153 -4.48 9.52 2.94
N ILE A 154 -3.16 9.66 3.00
CA ILE A 154 -2.25 9.32 1.90
C ILE A 154 -2.25 7.82 1.62
N LEU A 155 -2.29 6.98 2.66
CA LEU A 155 -2.39 5.53 2.47
C LEU A 155 -3.69 5.14 1.77
N GLU A 156 -4.81 5.76 2.13
CA GLU A 156 -6.10 5.54 1.46
C GLU A 156 -6.06 6.01 -0.01
N GLU A 157 -5.46 7.16 -0.29
CA GLU A 157 -5.29 7.66 -1.66
C GLU A 157 -4.46 6.70 -2.51
N LEU A 158 -3.33 6.20 -1.98
CA LEU A 158 -2.50 5.20 -2.67
C LEU A 158 -3.29 3.92 -2.97
N VAL A 159 -4.06 3.42 -2.00
CA VAL A 159 -4.91 2.24 -2.18
C VAL A 159 -5.96 2.48 -3.27
N GLN A 160 -6.61 3.64 -3.29
CA GLN A 160 -7.59 3.98 -4.32
C GLN A 160 -6.96 4.05 -5.72
N LYS A 161 -5.76 4.62 -5.87
CA LYS A 161 -5.03 4.61 -7.15
C LYS A 161 -4.80 3.18 -7.65
N HIS A 162 -4.43 2.25 -6.76
CA HIS A 162 -4.27 0.84 -7.11
C HIS A 162 -5.60 0.19 -7.53
N TYR A 163 -6.69 0.51 -6.86
CA TYR A 163 -8.00 -0.04 -7.21
C TYR A 163 -8.51 0.45 -8.57
N VAL A 164 -8.26 1.71 -8.91
CA VAL A 164 -8.62 2.26 -10.23
C VAL A 164 -7.91 1.52 -11.36
N GLU A 165 -6.60 1.29 -11.25
CA GLU A 165 -5.85 0.55 -12.26
C GLU A 165 -6.25 -0.94 -12.29
N ASN A 166 -6.47 -1.56 -11.13
CA ASN A 166 -6.94 -2.94 -11.05
C ASN A 166 -8.31 -3.13 -11.70
N LYS A 167 -9.22 -2.15 -11.55
CA LYS A 167 -10.55 -2.18 -12.18
C LYS A 167 -10.47 -2.24 -13.70
N LYS A 168 -9.49 -1.55 -14.30
CA LYS A 168 -9.25 -1.61 -15.76
C LYS A 168 -8.85 -3.02 -16.19
N ILE A 169 -7.93 -3.65 -15.44
CA ILE A 169 -7.46 -5.02 -15.71
C ILE A 169 -8.63 -6.01 -15.58
N VAL A 170 -9.35 -5.96 -14.46
CA VAL A 170 -10.48 -6.86 -14.18
C VAL A 170 -11.60 -6.71 -15.22
N SER A 171 -11.84 -5.49 -15.72
CA SER A 171 -12.81 -5.25 -16.79
C SER A 171 -12.41 -5.96 -18.09
N LEU A 172 -11.14 -5.88 -18.49
CA LEU A 172 -10.64 -6.57 -19.71
C LEU A 172 -10.70 -8.09 -19.54
N GLU A 173 -10.32 -8.62 -18.40
CA GLU A 173 -10.39 -10.05 -18.09
C GLU A 173 -11.84 -10.54 -18.01
N GLY A 174 -12.74 -9.72 -17.48
CA GLY A 174 -14.17 -10.01 -17.42
C GLY A 174 -14.79 -10.13 -18.83
N ASN A 175 -14.36 -9.29 -19.76
CA ASN A 175 -14.79 -9.39 -21.16
C ASN A 175 -14.28 -10.69 -21.79
N LEU A 176 -13.02 -11.06 -21.55
CA LEU A 176 -12.45 -12.31 -22.04
C LEU A 176 -13.18 -13.54 -21.47
N LEU A 177 -13.50 -13.51 -20.18
CA LEU A 177 -14.29 -14.56 -19.54
C LEU A 177 -15.69 -14.69 -20.16
N ARG A 178 -16.38 -13.58 -20.45
CA ARG A 178 -17.70 -13.60 -21.10
C ARG A 178 -17.62 -14.23 -22.50
N LEU A 179 -16.60 -13.89 -23.27
CA LEU A 179 -16.36 -14.52 -24.59
C LEU A 179 -16.17 -16.03 -24.47
N ALA A 180 -15.39 -16.48 -23.45
CA ALA A 180 -15.19 -17.91 -23.20
C ALA A 180 -16.49 -18.62 -22.79
N MET A 181 -17.29 -18.00 -21.91
CA MET A 181 -18.58 -18.56 -21.48
C MET A 181 -19.59 -18.66 -22.62
N ASN A 182 -19.60 -17.71 -23.56
CA ASN A 182 -20.44 -17.74 -24.75
C ASN A 182 -20.12 -18.97 -25.65
N GLN A 183 -18.87 -19.45 -25.59
CA GLN A 183 -18.41 -20.66 -26.29
C GLN A 183 -18.53 -21.94 -25.43
N LYS A 184 -19.34 -21.89 -24.35
CA LYS A 184 -19.59 -23.01 -23.43
C LYS A 184 -18.37 -23.52 -22.66
N ILE A 185 -17.33 -22.69 -22.48
CA ILE A 185 -16.18 -23.00 -21.62
C ILE A 185 -16.59 -22.74 -20.16
N PRO A 186 -16.50 -23.72 -19.24
CA PRO A 186 -16.81 -23.51 -17.84
C PRO A 186 -15.89 -22.47 -17.20
N ARG A 187 -16.46 -21.58 -16.38
CA ARG A 187 -15.70 -20.55 -15.68
C ARG A 187 -14.48 -21.09 -14.92
N ASN A 188 -14.66 -22.22 -14.24
CA ASN A 188 -13.58 -22.80 -13.41
C ASN A 188 -12.41 -23.30 -14.28
N GLU A 189 -12.68 -23.86 -15.45
CA GLU A 189 -11.65 -24.28 -16.40
C GLU A 189 -10.93 -23.08 -16.99
N PHE A 190 -11.68 -22.02 -17.37
CA PHE A 190 -11.10 -20.79 -17.84
C PHE A 190 -10.15 -20.18 -16.82
N ILE A 191 -10.57 -20.05 -15.56
CA ILE A 191 -9.77 -19.47 -14.49
C ILE A 191 -8.49 -20.28 -14.26
N LYS A 192 -8.57 -21.62 -14.18
CA LYS A 192 -7.40 -22.48 -14.03
C LYS A 192 -6.40 -22.34 -15.16
N PHE A 193 -6.87 -22.19 -16.36
CA PHE A 193 -6.02 -22.03 -17.55
C PHE A 193 -5.41 -20.63 -17.63
N TYR A 194 -6.20 -19.59 -17.33
CA TYR A 194 -5.85 -18.21 -17.54
C TYR A 194 -4.90 -17.64 -16.47
N ILE A 195 -5.07 -18.04 -15.21
CA ILE A 195 -4.21 -17.57 -14.11
C ILE A 195 -2.76 -18.00 -14.36
N GLY A 196 -1.87 -17.01 -14.42
CA GLY A 196 -0.44 -17.20 -14.67
C GLY A 196 -0.06 -17.16 -16.16
N ASN A 197 -1.04 -17.21 -17.07
CA ASN A 197 -0.83 -17.19 -18.51
C ASN A 197 -1.34 -15.91 -19.20
N GLU A 198 -1.71 -14.87 -18.45
CA GLU A 198 -2.33 -13.65 -18.95
C GLU A 198 -1.53 -12.99 -20.09
N ILE A 199 -0.21 -12.97 -19.96
CA ILE A 199 0.74 -12.37 -20.92
C ILE A 199 1.71 -13.40 -21.52
N ASN A 200 1.51 -14.69 -21.28
CA ASN A 200 2.44 -15.73 -21.75
C ASN A 200 2.43 -15.79 -23.31
N PRO A 201 3.60 -15.62 -23.99
CA PRO A 201 3.68 -15.70 -25.45
C PRO A 201 3.37 -17.09 -26.00
N ASN A 202 3.58 -18.15 -25.21
CA ASN A 202 3.34 -19.53 -25.59
C ASN A 202 1.88 -19.98 -25.41
N LEU A 203 0.97 -19.07 -25.14
CA LEU A 203 -0.44 -19.38 -24.88
C LEU A 203 -1.11 -20.21 -26.00
N LYS A 204 -0.73 -19.98 -27.26
CA LYS A 204 -1.24 -20.78 -28.39
C LYS A 204 -0.98 -22.28 -28.23
N LYS A 205 0.19 -22.70 -27.73
CA LYS A 205 0.52 -24.11 -27.57
C LYS A 205 -0.40 -24.80 -26.56
N PHE A 206 -0.85 -24.06 -25.52
CA PHE A 206 -1.80 -24.58 -24.55
C PHE A 206 -3.24 -24.60 -25.09
N LEU A 207 -3.61 -23.64 -25.93
CA LEU A 207 -4.93 -23.57 -26.56
C LEU A 207 -5.18 -24.72 -27.55
N ASP A 208 -4.13 -25.18 -28.22
CA ASP A 208 -4.23 -26.29 -29.19
C ASP A 208 -4.43 -27.67 -28.53
N THR A 209 -4.27 -27.79 -27.23
CA THR A 209 -4.37 -29.06 -26.48
C THR A 209 -5.82 -29.52 -26.31
N ASN A 210 -6.80 -28.61 -26.34
CA ASN A 210 -8.21 -28.90 -26.10
C ASN A 210 -9.10 -28.41 -27.25
N PRO A 211 -9.98 -29.26 -27.87
CA PRO A 211 -10.77 -28.89 -29.02
C PRO A 211 -11.73 -27.73 -28.76
N MET A 212 -12.23 -27.57 -27.52
CA MET A 212 -13.09 -26.45 -27.18
C MET A 212 -12.32 -25.12 -27.17
N TRP A 213 -11.09 -25.12 -26.66
CA TRP A 213 -10.22 -23.95 -26.64
C TRP A 213 -9.76 -23.55 -28.05
N LYS A 214 -9.48 -24.54 -28.90
CA LYS A 214 -9.12 -24.29 -30.29
C LYS A 214 -10.27 -23.62 -31.05
N LYS A 215 -11.51 -24.06 -30.83
CA LYS A 215 -12.71 -23.46 -31.40
C LYS A 215 -12.94 -22.03 -30.86
N PHE A 216 -12.77 -21.82 -29.55
CA PHE A 216 -12.85 -20.51 -28.91
C PHE A 216 -11.85 -19.52 -29.52
N PHE A 217 -10.59 -19.94 -29.66
CA PHE A 217 -9.55 -19.12 -30.22
C PHE A 217 -9.78 -18.80 -31.71
N SER A 218 -10.27 -19.75 -32.48
CA SER A 218 -10.56 -19.54 -33.92
C SER A 218 -11.68 -18.53 -34.11
N ASN A 219 -12.73 -18.59 -33.29
CA ASN A 219 -13.91 -17.73 -33.42
C ASN A 219 -13.67 -16.30 -32.88
N ASN A 220 -12.82 -16.12 -31.90
CA ASN A 220 -12.62 -14.84 -31.20
C ASN A 220 -11.16 -14.34 -31.26
N LYS A 221 -10.45 -14.70 -32.34
CA LYS A 221 -9.00 -14.43 -32.46
C LYS A 221 -8.64 -12.94 -32.35
N GLU A 222 -9.42 -12.08 -33.01
CA GLU A 222 -9.15 -10.63 -33.02
C GLU A 222 -9.43 -9.99 -31.69
N GLU A 223 -10.57 -10.31 -31.05
CA GLU A 223 -10.93 -9.78 -29.74
C GLU A 223 -9.96 -10.26 -28.66
N PHE A 224 -9.58 -11.54 -28.70
CA PHE A 224 -8.59 -12.10 -27.80
C PHE A 224 -7.23 -11.40 -27.96
N LYS A 225 -6.79 -11.17 -29.20
CA LYS A 225 -5.55 -10.46 -29.49
C LYS A 225 -5.59 -9.02 -28.97
N ASN A 226 -6.67 -8.30 -29.24
CA ASN A 226 -6.86 -6.92 -28.80
C ASN A 226 -6.84 -6.79 -27.25
N ILE A 227 -7.58 -7.66 -26.55
CA ILE A 227 -7.59 -7.66 -25.08
C ILE A 227 -6.18 -7.94 -24.54
N ARG A 228 -5.47 -8.90 -25.14
CA ARG A 228 -4.12 -9.24 -24.75
C ARG A 228 -3.12 -8.10 -24.99
N GLU A 229 -3.18 -7.44 -26.13
CA GLU A 229 -2.35 -6.27 -26.43
C GLU A 229 -2.59 -5.17 -25.40
N ARG A 230 -3.85 -4.88 -25.06
CA ARG A 230 -4.17 -3.91 -23.99
C ARG A 230 -3.64 -4.31 -22.62
N LEU A 231 -3.64 -5.59 -22.26
CA LEU A 231 -3.06 -6.08 -21.02
C LEU A 231 -1.53 -5.95 -21.02
N ILE A 232 -0.88 -6.18 -22.16
CA ILE A 232 0.55 -5.97 -22.33
C ILE A 232 0.89 -4.47 -22.21
N ASP A 233 0.11 -3.59 -22.84
CA ASP A 233 0.27 -2.14 -22.73
C ASP A 233 0.13 -1.65 -21.30
N ILE A 234 -0.85 -2.17 -20.56
CA ILE A 234 -1.01 -1.89 -19.14
C ILE A 234 0.21 -2.38 -18.35
N SER A 235 0.73 -3.58 -18.64
CA SER A 235 1.94 -4.11 -17.99
C SER A 235 3.16 -3.25 -18.27
N HIS A 236 3.34 -2.76 -19.49
CA HIS A 236 4.42 -1.84 -19.84
C HIS A 236 4.26 -0.48 -19.13
N LYS A 237 3.04 0.05 -19.07
CA LYS A 237 2.74 1.29 -18.36
C LYS A 237 3.01 1.18 -16.86
N LEU A 238 2.61 0.06 -16.26
CA LEU A 238 2.84 -0.21 -14.83
C LEU A 238 4.28 -0.61 -14.54
N GLY A 239 5.02 -1.17 -15.52
CA GLY A 239 6.38 -1.68 -15.34
C GLY A 239 6.48 -3.04 -14.67
N ILE A 240 5.36 -3.73 -14.44
CA ILE A 240 5.29 -5.09 -13.88
C ILE A 240 4.24 -5.94 -14.61
N SER A 241 4.34 -7.26 -14.47
CA SER A 241 3.36 -8.17 -15.04
C SER A 241 1.98 -8.02 -14.39
N VAL A 242 0.90 -8.19 -15.16
CA VAL A 242 -0.48 -8.17 -14.66
C VAL A 242 -0.65 -9.16 -13.50
N THR A 243 -0.05 -10.35 -13.61
CA THR A 243 -0.09 -11.38 -12.57
C THR A 243 0.50 -10.91 -11.25
N ASP A 244 1.69 -10.29 -11.29
CA ASP A 244 2.36 -9.79 -10.07
C ASP A 244 1.62 -8.58 -9.51
N TYR A 245 1.09 -7.70 -10.38
CA TYR A 245 0.26 -6.59 -9.94
C TYR A 245 -1.00 -7.04 -9.20
N LYS A 246 -1.70 -8.05 -9.72
CA LYS A 246 -2.87 -8.66 -9.06
C LYS A 246 -2.53 -9.25 -7.69
N LYS A 247 -1.35 -9.86 -7.55
CA LYS A 247 -0.86 -10.35 -6.25
C LYS A 247 -0.66 -9.21 -5.24
N ILE A 248 -0.10 -8.08 -5.69
CA ILE A 248 0.06 -6.87 -4.86
C ILE A 248 -1.32 -6.38 -4.41
N VAL A 249 -2.24 -6.15 -5.34
CA VAL A 249 -3.60 -5.67 -5.01
C VAL A 249 -4.34 -6.62 -4.08
N SER A 250 -4.24 -7.93 -4.30
CA SER A 250 -4.85 -8.93 -3.41
C SER A 250 -4.30 -8.87 -1.98
N ARG A 251 -2.99 -8.62 -1.82
CA ARG A 251 -2.39 -8.42 -0.48
C ARG A 251 -2.87 -7.13 0.17
N VAL A 252 -2.98 -6.03 -0.61
CA VAL A 252 -3.54 -4.77 -0.12
C VAL A 252 -4.97 -4.97 0.37
N GLN A 253 -5.82 -5.62 -0.42
CA GLN A 253 -7.20 -5.92 -0.05
C GLN A 253 -7.31 -6.79 1.22
N LYS A 254 -6.41 -7.76 1.36
CA LYS A 254 -6.34 -8.60 2.56
C LYS A 254 -6.00 -7.77 3.79
N GLY A 255 -4.96 -6.94 3.73
CA GLY A 255 -4.54 -6.07 4.83
C GLY A 255 -5.62 -5.06 5.22
N GLU A 256 -6.27 -4.42 4.23
CA GLU A 256 -7.37 -3.50 4.44
C GLU A 256 -8.56 -4.19 5.13
N LYS A 257 -8.96 -5.36 4.64
CA LYS A 257 -10.05 -6.16 5.23
C LYS A 257 -9.77 -6.54 6.68
N GLU A 258 -8.56 -7.03 6.97
CA GLU A 258 -8.15 -7.40 8.33
C GLU A 258 -8.15 -6.21 9.27
N SER A 259 -7.60 -5.07 8.84
CA SER A 259 -7.60 -3.81 9.60
C SER A 259 -9.03 -3.31 9.86
N ARG A 260 -9.90 -3.33 8.83
CA ARG A 260 -11.30 -2.91 8.95
C ARG A 260 -12.10 -3.78 9.91
N ILE A 261 -11.94 -5.10 9.84
CA ILE A 261 -12.60 -6.03 10.78
C ILE A 261 -12.13 -5.76 12.21
N ALA A 262 -10.82 -5.61 12.43
CA ALA A 262 -10.26 -5.33 13.73
C ALA A 262 -10.72 -3.97 14.30
N LYS A 263 -10.82 -2.92 13.46
CA LYS A 263 -11.40 -1.63 13.84
C LYS A 263 -12.86 -1.79 14.28
N LYS A 264 -13.67 -2.53 13.50
CA LYS A 264 -15.07 -2.78 13.82
C LYS A 264 -15.24 -3.50 15.15
N GLU A 265 -14.47 -4.56 15.39
CA GLU A 265 -14.50 -5.31 16.65
C GLU A 265 -14.11 -4.41 17.85
N MET A 266 -13.13 -3.52 17.67
CA MET A 266 -12.71 -2.57 18.69
C MET A 266 -13.84 -1.56 19.02
N VAL A 267 -14.50 -1.01 18.01
CA VAL A 267 -15.64 -0.09 18.18
C VAL A 267 -16.79 -0.82 18.88
N GLU A 268 -17.14 -2.04 18.47
CA GLU A 268 -18.19 -2.83 19.14
C GLU A 268 -17.85 -3.10 20.61
N ALA A 269 -16.60 -3.43 20.94
CA ALA A 269 -16.17 -3.63 22.31
C ALA A 269 -16.27 -2.34 23.13
N ASN A 270 -15.87 -1.20 22.58
CA ASN A 270 -15.99 0.11 23.22
C ASN A 270 -17.45 0.51 23.44
N LEU A 271 -18.33 0.28 22.46
CA LEU A 271 -19.76 0.53 22.60
C LEU A 271 -20.39 -0.33 23.71
N ARG A 272 -20.01 -1.60 23.82
CA ARG A 272 -20.48 -2.46 24.94
C ARG A 272 -20.02 -1.91 26.31
N LEU A 273 -18.79 -1.40 26.40
CA LEU A 273 -18.29 -0.76 27.61
C LEU A 273 -19.07 0.50 27.93
N VAL A 274 -19.30 1.39 26.96
CA VAL A 274 -20.09 2.62 27.15
C VAL A 274 -21.50 2.29 27.62
N ILE A 275 -22.18 1.35 26.98
CA ILE A 275 -23.51 0.89 27.39
C ILE A 275 -23.50 0.34 28.82
N SER A 276 -22.48 -0.44 29.20
CA SER A 276 -22.32 -0.96 30.56
C SER A 276 -22.17 0.14 31.60
N ILE A 277 -21.42 1.19 31.24
CA ILE A 277 -21.26 2.38 32.10
C ILE A 277 -22.57 3.17 32.17
N ALA A 278 -23.19 3.47 31.04
CA ALA A 278 -24.46 4.21 30.96
C ALA A 278 -25.56 3.55 31.82
N LYS A 279 -25.67 2.21 31.81
CA LYS A 279 -26.61 1.48 32.65
C LYS A 279 -26.45 1.74 34.15
N LYS A 280 -25.26 2.07 34.65
CA LYS A 280 -25.00 2.41 36.05
C LYS A 280 -25.51 3.81 36.43
N TYR A 281 -25.70 4.68 35.43
CA TYR A 281 -26.16 6.07 35.60
C TYR A 281 -27.64 6.26 35.23
N THR A 282 -28.32 5.26 34.65
CA THR A 282 -29.77 5.25 34.49
C THR A 282 -30.45 5.41 35.85
N ASN A 283 -31.46 6.25 35.92
CA ASN A 283 -32.18 6.66 37.14
C ASN A 283 -31.49 7.73 38.00
N ARG A 284 -30.45 8.41 37.52
CA ARG A 284 -29.82 9.55 38.17
C ARG A 284 -30.06 10.88 37.48
N GLY A 285 -31.13 11.01 36.70
CA GLY A 285 -31.56 12.27 36.05
C GLY A 285 -31.14 12.40 34.57
N LEU A 286 -30.41 11.41 34.03
CA LEU A 286 -30.06 11.36 32.60
C LEU A 286 -30.82 10.22 31.92
N GLN A 287 -31.29 10.42 30.69
CA GLN A 287 -31.88 9.37 29.88
C GLN A 287 -30.77 8.47 29.31
N PHE A 288 -31.14 7.22 28.94
CA PHE A 288 -30.15 6.22 28.47
C PHE A 288 -29.43 6.63 27.16
N LEU A 289 -30.02 7.55 26.39
CA LEU A 289 -29.48 8.01 25.11
C LEU A 289 -28.81 9.39 25.17
N ASP A 290 -28.81 10.04 26.31
CA ASP A 290 -28.07 11.29 26.58
C ASP A 290 -26.67 10.96 27.11
#